data_d1ccf9e7b5bab584a1ff0fd6631e034b
#
_entry.id   d1ccf9e7b5bab584a1ff0fd6631e034b
#
_cell.length_a   1.000
_cell.length_b   1.000
_cell.length_c   1.000
_cell.angle_alpha   90.00
_cell.angle_beta   90.00
_cell.angle_gamma   90.00
#
_symmetry.space_group_name_H-M   'P 1'
#
loop_
_entity.id
_entity.type
_entity.pdbx_description
1 polymer ?
#
loop_
_entity_poly.entity_id
_entity_poly.type
_entity_poly.pdbx_seq_one_letter_code
_entity_poly.pdbx_strand_id
1 'polypeptide(L)'
;KILDIGCGRANIISALQKKYKFRNKPIGIDIVANKDVKKNIIFKKIGALQYLKKQEKYDLILIKQTIHFFTKTKLNHLLNLAKKSLNNKGKILIFSLKTKNNKIPCFKKMRKNLEKSLKRDEALFKIIKKNLKEISYTNFNFKVNISKQKYVRMIRERYISCLLNMSNEEIKFGISEIKSKYKNQIKFTDTLKCISYRK
;
A
#
# COMPACT_ATOMS: atom_id res chain seq x y z
N LYS A 1 -1.09 -4.17 -20.40
CA LYS A 1 -0.29 -4.96 -19.45
C LYS A 1 -0.21 -4.23 -18.12
N ILE A 2 -0.45 -4.93 -16.99
CA ILE A 2 -0.50 -4.35 -15.64
C ILE A 2 0.60 -4.95 -14.78
N LEU A 3 1.31 -4.11 -14.03
CA LEU A 3 2.28 -4.50 -13.00
C LEU A 3 1.84 -3.94 -11.63
N ASP A 4 1.80 -4.79 -10.61
CA ASP A 4 1.55 -4.40 -9.21
C ASP A 4 2.81 -4.64 -8.38
N ILE A 5 3.42 -3.58 -7.88
CA ILE A 5 4.67 -3.60 -7.13
C ILE A 5 4.37 -3.63 -5.64
N GLY A 6 4.83 -4.67 -4.94
CA GLY A 6 4.46 -4.96 -3.56
C GLY A 6 3.02 -5.43 -3.45
N CYS A 7 2.64 -6.37 -4.31
CA CYS A 7 1.26 -6.81 -4.49
C CYS A 7 0.69 -7.59 -3.30
N GLY A 8 1.53 -8.08 -2.38
CA GLY A 8 1.12 -8.93 -1.28
C GLY A 8 0.34 -10.16 -1.77
N ARG A 9 -0.92 -10.29 -1.36
CA ARG A 9 -1.84 -11.36 -1.82
C ARG A 9 -2.44 -11.10 -3.20
N ALA A 10 -2.06 -10.04 -3.89
CA ALA A 10 -2.53 -9.62 -5.21
C ALA A 10 -4.06 -9.40 -5.32
N ASN A 11 -4.72 -9.04 -4.23
CA ASN A 11 -6.20 -8.90 -4.18
C ASN A 11 -6.72 -7.88 -5.20
N ILE A 12 -6.02 -6.76 -5.40
CA ILE A 12 -6.49 -5.67 -6.26
C ILE A 12 -6.42 -6.08 -7.73
N ILE A 13 -5.24 -6.49 -8.20
CA ILE A 13 -5.09 -6.87 -9.61
C ILE A 13 -5.88 -8.13 -9.96
N SER A 14 -6.09 -9.03 -8.97
CA SER A 14 -6.97 -10.17 -9.12
C SER A 14 -8.44 -9.74 -9.29
N ALA A 15 -8.93 -8.78 -8.51
CA ALA A 15 -10.28 -8.24 -8.64
C ALA A 15 -10.45 -7.51 -9.99
N LEU A 16 -9.46 -6.74 -10.41
CA LEU A 16 -9.45 -6.08 -11.71
C LEU A 16 -9.49 -7.10 -12.85
N GLN A 17 -8.69 -8.17 -12.76
CA GLN A 17 -8.70 -9.24 -13.76
C GLN A 17 -10.05 -9.95 -13.85
N LYS A 18 -10.69 -10.22 -12.71
CA LYS A 18 -12.03 -10.81 -12.69
C LYS A 18 -13.08 -9.91 -13.34
N LYS A 19 -13.02 -8.61 -13.05
CA LYS A 19 -14.00 -7.63 -13.54
C LYS A 19 -13.82 -7.32 -15.03
N TYR A 20 -12.59 -7.10 -15.48
CA TYR A 20 -12.32 -6.59 -16.83
C TYR A 20 -11.78 -7.63 -17.80
N LYS A 21 -11.48 -8.84 -17.34
CA LYS A 21 -11.00 -9.98 -18.15
C LYS A 21 -9.88 -9.58 -19.13
N PHE A 22 -8.85 -8.88 -18.63
CA PHE A 22 -7.74 -8.43 -19.46
C PHE A 22 -7.14 -9.58 -20.26
N ARG A 23 -6.83 -9.33 -21.54
CA ARG A 23 -6.17 -10.30 -22.43
C ARG A 23 -4.87 -10.84 -21.83
N ASN A 24 -4.05 -9.96 -21.25
CA ASN A 24 -2.83 -10.34 -20.54
C ASN A 24 -3.09 -10.43 -19.04
N LYS A 25 -2.81 -11.56 -18.41
CA LYS A 25 -2.88 -11.67 -16.93
C LYS A 25 -2.02 -10.61 -16.28
N PRO A 26 -2.54 -9.84 -15.30
CA PRO A 26 -1.74 -8.90 -14.52
C PRO A 26 -0.58 -9.58 -13.82
N ILE A 27 0.53 -8.87 -13.68
CA ILE A 27 1.73 -9.34 -12.99
C ILE A 27 1.79 -8.66 -11.63
N GLY A 28 1.90 -9.47 -10.57
CA GLY A 28 2.16 -9.01 -9.22
C GLY A 28 3.56 -9.42 -8.79
N ILE A 29 4.33 -8.49 -8.22
CA ILE A 29 5.65 -8.77 -7.66
C ILE A 29 5.70 -8.42 -6.18
N ASP A 30 6.34 -9.27 -5.39
CA ASP A 30 6.60 -9.04 -3.98
C ASP A 30 7.87 -9.76 -3.54
N ILE A 31 8.53 -9.28 -2.50
CA ILE A 31 9.69 -9.97 -1.89
C ILE A 31 9.26 -11.13 -1.00
N VAL A 32 8.00 -11.12 -0.55
CA VAL A 32 7.41 -12.15 0.31
C VAL A 32 6.48 -13.03 -0.52
N ALA A 33 6.69 -14.35 -0.45
CA ALA A 33 5.74 -15.31 -0.99
C ALA A 33 4.57 -15.50 -0.02
N ASN A 34 3.42 -14.93 -0.32
CA ASN A 34 2.20 -15.14 0.46
C ASN A 34 1.53 -16.44 0.03
N LYS A 35 1.16 -17.31 0.98
CA LYS A 35 0.48 -18.60 0.70
C LYS A 35 -0.86 -18.41 -0.03
N ASP A 36 -1.56 -17.28 0.23
CA ASP A 36 -2.92 -16.97 -0.30
C ASP A 36 -2.88 -16.08 -1.55
N VAL A 37 -1.81 -16.10 -2.33
CA VAL A 37 -1.74 -15.34 -3.59
C VAL A 37 -2.81 -15.84 -4.56
N LYS A 38 -3.50 -14.90 -5.21
CA LYS A 38 -4.58 -15.21 -6.13
C LYS A 38 -4.08 -15.89 -7.40
N LYS A 39 -4.77 -16.95 -7.86
CA LYS A 39 -4.36 -17.79 -9.01
C LYS A 39 -4.61 -17.17 -10.39
N ASN A 40 -5.44 -16.13 -10.48
CA ASN A 40 -5.80 -15.49 -11.75
C ASN A 40 -4.84 -14.37 -12.18
N ILE A 41 -3.68 -14.30 -11.57
CA ILE A 41 -2.57 -13.37 -11.89
C ILE A 41 -1.25 -14.13 -12.04
N ILE A 42 -0.24 -13.47 -12.56
CA ILE A 42 1.13 -13.98 -12.58
C ILE A 42 1.86 -13.40 -11.36
N PHE A 43 2.15 -14.24 -10.37
CA PHE A 43 2.94 -13.81 -9.21
C PHE A 43 4.43 -14.12 -9.42
N LYS A 44 5.30 -13.16 -9.04
CA LYS A 44 6.76 -13.38 -9.00
C LYS A 44 7.34 -12.91 -7.68
N LYS A 45 8.03 -13.80 -6.97
CA LYS A 45 8.78 -13.47 -5.76
C LYS A 45 10.10 -12.82 -6.16
N ILE A 46 10.10 -11.48 -6.25
CA ILE A 46 11.27 -10.71 -6.71
C ILE A 46 11.18 -9.27 -6.23
N GLY A 47 12.34 -8.65 -5.98
CA GLY A 47 12.43 -7.22 -5.64
C GLY A 47 12.10 -6.32 -6.83
N ALA A 48 11.41 -5.21 -6.56
CA ALA A 48 10.93 -4.27 -7.58
C ALA A 48 12.05 -3.71 -8.47
N LEU A 49 13.19 -3.31 -7.88
CA LEU A 49 14.32 -2.77 -8.63
C LEU A 49 14.96 -3.81 -9.56
N GLN A 50 15.07 -5.05 -9.07
CA GLN A 50 15.60 -6.15 -9.88
C GLN A 50 14.66 -6.49 -11.03
N TYR A 51 13.34 -6.53 -10.76
CA TYR A 51 12.35 -6.85 -11.77
C TYR A 51 12.28 -5.82 -12.89
N LEU A 52 12.27 -4.52 -12.56
CA LEU A 52 12.17 -3.44 -13.54
C LEU A 52 13.41 -3.28 -14.43
N LYS A 53 14.56 -3.86 -14.06
CA LYS A 53 15.75 -3.92 -14.93
C LYS A 53 15.51 -4.72 -16.21
N LYS A 54 14.47 -5.57 -16.26
CA LYS A 54 14.07 -6.35 -17.46
C LYS A 54 13.51 -5.50 -18.61
N GLN A 55 13.30 -4.20 -18.37
CA GLN A 55 12.83 -3.21 -19.36
C GLN A 55 11.50 -3.56 -20.06
N GLU A 56 10.70 -4.43 -19.48
CA GLU A 56 9.35 -4.70 -19.97
C GLU A 56 8.47 -3.45 -19.88
N LYS A 57 7.50 -3.32 -20.80
CA LYS A 57 6.60 -2.18 -20.88
C LYS A 57 5.22 -2.49 -20.34
N TYR A 58 4.61 -1.49 -19.67
CA TYR A 58 3.32 -1.60 -18.99
C TYR A 58 2.41 -0.41 -19.29
N ASP A 59 1.12 -0.66 -19.38
CA ASP A 59 0.09 0.38 -19.51
C ASP A 59 -0.28 0.95 -18.15
N LEU A 60 -0.16 0.13 -17.10
CA LEU A 60 -0.41 0.50 -15.72
C LEU A 60 0.63 -0.11 -14.78
N ILE A 61 1.27 0.73 -13.98
CA ILE A 61 2.08 0.31 -12.83
C ILE A 61 1.37 0.77 -11.56
N LEU A 62 1.01 -0.19 -10.70
CA LEU A 62 0.37 0.05 -9.42
C LEU A 62 1.39 -0.12 -8.30
N ILE A 63 1.41 0.83 -7.34
CA ILE A 63 2.22 0.77 -6.11
C ILE A 63 1.31 1.14 -4.95
N LYS A 64 0.82 0.15 -4.20
CA LYS A 64 -0.12 0.41 -3.11
C LYS A 64 0.46 0.00 -1.77
N GLN A 65 0.53 0.97 -0.83
CA GLN A 65 1.00 0.74 0.54
C GLN A 65 2.41 0.11 0.60
N THR A 66 3.29 0.48 -0.34
CA THR A 66 4.61 -0.14 -0.53
C THR A 66 5.75 0.87 -0.46
N ILE A 67 5.51 2.16 -0.79
CA ILE A 67 6.56 3.19 -0.86
C ILE A 67 7.33 3.35 0.45
N HIS A 68 6.69 3.13 1.59
CA HIS A 68 7.30 3.28 2.92
C HIS A 68 8.34 2.20 3.27
N PHE A 69 8.48 1.15 2.46
CA PHE A 69 9.55 0.16 2.59
C PHE A 69 10.84 0.55 1.86
N PHE A 70 10.81 1.60 1.05
CA PHE A 70 11.99 2.08 0.33
C PHE A 70 12.71 3.21 1.08
N THR A 71 14.04 3.20 1.03
CA THR A 71 14.82 4.38 1.35
C THR A 71 14.60 5.46 0.28
N LYS A 72 14.95 6.71 0.59
CA LYS A 72 14.83 7.84 -0.37
C LYS A 72 15.52 7.55 -1.70
N THR A 73 16.75 7.02 -1.65
CA THR A 73 17.56 6.67 -2.83
C THR A 73 16.92 5.54 -3.63
N LYS A 74 16.47 4.45 -2.96
CA LYS A 74 15.81 3.32 -3.62
C LYS A 74 14.48 3.74 -4.24
N LEU A 75 13.69 4.59 -3.58
CA LEU A 75 12.45 5.13 -4.15
C LEU A 75 12.71 5.95 -5.41
N ASN A 76 13.71 6.84 -5.37
CA ASN A 76 14.11 7.63 -6.54
C ASN A 76 14.47 6.71 -7.73
N HIS A 77 15.27 5.68 -7.50
CA HIS A 77 15.64 4.72 -8.53
C HIS A 77 14.43 3.92 -9.05
N LEU A 78 13.55 3.48 -8.15
CA LEU A 78 12.29 2.80 -8.50
C LEU A 78 11.43 3.64 -9.44
N LEU A 79 11.22 4.91 -9.12
CA LEU A 79 10.38 5.81 -9.93
C LEU A 79 10.97 6.04 -11.32
N ASN A 80 12.30 6.17 -11.43
CA ASN A 80 12.98 6.30 -12.71
C ASN A 80 12.82 5.03 -13.57
N LEU A 81 13.00 3.85 -13.00
CA LEU A 81 12.78 2.59 -13.69
C LEU A 81 11.31 2.41 -14.08
N ALA A 82 10.38 2.73 -13.18
CA ALA A 82 8.94 2.64 -13.46
C ALA A 82 8.52 3.57 -14.61
N LYS A 83 9.02 4.81 -14.67
CA LYS A 83 8.81 5.71 -15.82
C LYS A 83 9.32 5.13 -17.13
N LYS A 84 10.53 4.57 -17.11
CA LYS A 84 11.13 3.91 -18.29
C LYS A 84 10.31 2.69 -18.74
N SER A 85 9.65 2.00 -17.80
CA SER A 85 8.83 0.81 -18.05
C SER A 85 7.37 1.13 -18.44
N LEU A 86 7.00 2.38 -18.66
CA LEU A 86 5.68 2.73 -19.17
C LEU A 86 5.65 2.71 -20.71
N ASN A 87 4.54 2.18 -21.26
CA ASN A 87 4.12 2.43 -22.63
C ASN A 87 3.79 3.90 -22.84
N ASN A 88 3.64 4.34 -24.10
CA ASN A 88 3.04 5.64 -24.41
C ASN A 88 1.62 5.70 -23.82
N LYS A 89 1.29 6.84 -23.17
CA LYS A 89 0.03 7.03 -22.42
C LYS A 89 -0.14 6.10 -21.19
N GLY A 90 0.88 5.31 -20.83
CA GLY A 90 0.89 4.48 -19.62
C GLY A 90 0.83 5.31 -18.34
N LYS A 91 0.35 4.69 -17.25
CA LYS A 91 0.14 5.38 -15.97
C LYS A 91 0.87 4.67 -14.83
N ILE A 92 1.34 5.48 -13.85
CA ILE A 92 1.74 5.01 -12.53
C ILE A 92 0.69 5.49 -11.53
N LEU A 93 0.14 4.59 -10.74
CA LEU A 93 -0.76 4.91 -9.62
C LEU A 93 -0.09 4.50 -8.31
N ILE A 94 0.11 5.48 -7.42
CA ILE A 94 0.70 5.25 -6.11
C ILE A 94 -0.34 5.52 -5.04
N PHE A 95 -0.72 4.50 -4.26
CA PHE A 95 -1.65 4.63 -3.15
C PHE A 95 -0.90 4.54 -1.82
N SER A 96 -1.13 5.51 -0.96
CA SER A 96 -0.61 5.53 0.40
C SER A 96 -1.64 6.10 1.38
N LEU A 97 -1.43 5.90 2.67
CA LEU A 97 -2.30 6.51 3.68
C LEU A 97 -2.24 8.05 3.58
N LYS A 98 -3.37 8.68 3.87
CA LYS A 98 -3.41 10.14 4.06
C LYS A 98 -2.55 10.50 5.27
N THR A 99 -1.57 11.39 5.09
CA THR A 99 -0.58 11.69 6.11
C THR A 99 -1.09 12.65 7.20
N LYS A 100 -2.02 13.54 6.87
CA LYS A 100 -2.63 14.49 7.80
C LYS A 100 -4.07 14.09 8.14
N ASN A 101 -4.48 14.33 9.38
CA ASN A 101 -5.83 14.03 9.86
C ASN A 101 -6.28 12.59 9.59
N ASN A 102 -5.36 11.64 9.79
CA ASN A 102 -5.66 10.22 9.64
C ASN A 102 -6.58 9.74 10.76
N LYS A 103 -7.72 9.12 10.39
CA LYS A 103 -8.79 8.70 11.30
C LYS A 103 -8.75 7.22 11.68
N ILE A 104 -7.70 6.48 11.32
CA ILE A 104 -7.56 5.08 11.73
C ILE A 104 -7.61 4.99 13.25
N PRO A 105 -8.49 4.16 13.82
CA PRO A 105 -8.57 3.94 15.26
C PRO A 105 -7.24 3.38 15.79
N CYS A 106 -6.66 4.02 16.79
CA CYS A 106 -5.38 3.62 17.34
C CYS A 106 -5.44 3.64 18.86
N PHE A 107 -4.76 2.70 19.49
CA PHE A 107 -4.33 2.84 20.87
C PHE A 107 -3.07 3.75 20.95
N LYS A 108 -2.72 4.20 22.13
CA LYS A 108 -1.71 5.27 22.34
C LYS A 108 -0.37 5.00 21.63
N LYS A 109 0.23 3.85 21.84
CA LYS A 109 1.51 3.47 21.21
C LYS A 109 1.41 3.36 19.69
N MET A 110 0.33 2.73 19.20
CA MET A 110 0.05 2.62 17.76
C MET A 110 -0.08 4.02 17.12
N ARG A 111 -0.77 4.96 17.75
CA ARG A 111 -0.92 6.34 17.28
C ARG A 111 0.43 7.01 17.10
N LYS A 112 1.30 6.94 18.10
CA LYS A 112 2.66 7.51 18.06
C LYS A 112 3.48 6.91 16.89
N ASN A 113 3.44 5.60 16.72
CA ASN A 113 4.17 4.92 15.65
C ASN A 113 3.60 5.28 14.26
N LEU A 114 2.27 5.34 14.13
CA LEU A 114 1.60 5.74 12.89
C LEU A 114 1.98 7.17 12.48
N GLU A 115 1.92 8.12 13.38
CA GLU A 115 2.30 9.52 13.13
C GLU A 115 3.75 9.66 12.70
N LYS A 116 4.68 8.93 13.34
CA LYS A 116 6.09 8.87 12.92
C LYS A 116 6.23 8.33 11.49
N SER A 117 5.48 7.28 11.15
CA SER A 117 5.48 6.70 9.81
C SER A 117 4.90 7.67 8.77
N LEU A 118 3.78 8.31 9.08
CA LEU A 118 3.12 9.27 8.18
C LEU A 118 3.99 10.51 7.92
N LYS A 119 4.70 11.00 8.95
CA LYS A 119 5.69 12.10 8.79
C LYS A 119 6.83 11.70 7.83
N ARG A 120 7.32 10.47 7.92
CA ARG A 120 8.30 9.93 6.96
C ARG A 120 7.72 9.87 5.55
N ASP A 121 6.47 9.43 5.39
CA ASP A 121 5.81 9.32 4.10
C ASP A 121 5.62 10.67 3.41
N GLU A 122 5.46 11.76 4.16
CA GLU A 122 5.47 13.13 3.60
C GLU A 122 6.79 13.46 2.88
N ALA A 123 7.92 13.03 3.42
CA ALA A 123 9.22 13.20 2.77
C ALA A 123 9.32 12.38 1.47
N LEU A 124 8.74 11.16 1.47
CA LEU A 124 8.67 10.33 0.26
C LEU A 124 7.77 10.95 -0.81
N PHE A 125 6.67 11.59 -0.44
CA PHE A 125 5.82 12.31 -1.39
C PHE A 125 6.53 13.49 -2.08
N LYS A 126 7.43 14.19 -1.37
CA LYS A 126 8.28 15.22 -2.00
C LYS A 126 9.18 14.62 -3.09
N ILE A 127 9.74 13.43 -2.85
CA ILE A 127 10.56 12.71 -3.83
C ILE A 127 9.71 12.29 -5.03
N ILE A 128 8.52 11.75 -4.81
CA ILE A 128 7.59 11.37 -5.89
C ILE A 128 7.28 12.58 -6.77
N LYS A 129 6.92 13.71 -6.16
CA LYS A 129 6.63 14.96 -6.88
C LYS A 129 7.81 15.43 -7.73
N LYS A 130 9.03 15.38 -7.17
CA LYS A 130 10.27 15.78 -7.88
C LYS A 130 10.53 14.90 -9.11
N ASN A 131 10.28 13.59 -9.00
CA ASN A 131 10.59 12.62 -10.06
C ASN A 131 9.52 12.52 -11.15
N LEU A 132 8.25 12.60 -10.77
CA LEU A 132 7.13 12.38 -11.67
C LEU A 132 6.48 13.70 -12.13
N LYS A 133 7.13 14.84 -12.00
CA LYS A 133 6.72 16.22 -12.32
C LYS A 133 5.19 16.45 -12.48
N GLU A 134 4.56 16.05 -13.56
CA GLU A 134 3.12 16.22 -13.85
C GLU A 134 2.29 15.14 -13.18
N ILE A 135 1.96 15.35 -11.92
CA ILE A 135 1.15 14.42 -11.12
C ILE A 135 -0.18 15.03 -10.71
N SER A 136 -1.21 14.20 -10.69
CA SER A 136 -2.49 14.52 -10.06
C SER A 136 -2.66 13.80 -8.72
N TYR A 137 -3.50 14.37 -7.86
CA TYR A 137 -3.81 13.83 -6.55
C TYR A 137 -5.31 13.60 -6.40
N THR A 138 -5.68 12.43 -5.89
CA THR A 138 -7.08 12.12 -5.56
C THR A 138 -7.12 11.41 -4.20
N ASN A 139 -8.11 11.73 -3.37
CA ASN A 139 -8.35 11.01 -2.12
C ASN A 139 -9.48 10.01 -2.31
N PHE A 140 -9.23 8.78 -1.90
CA PHE A 140 -10.25 7.72 -1.83
C PHE A 140 -10.66 7.53 -0.38
N ASN A 141 -11.92 7.79 -0.09
CA ASN A 141 -12.50 7.68 1.25
C ASN A 141 -13.33 6.39 1.34
N PHE A 142 -12.99 5.54 2.30
CA PHE A 142 -13.72 4.30 2.57
C PHE A 142 -14.37 4.40 3.94
N LYS A 143 -15.68 4.32 3.98
CA LYS A 143 -16.43 4.17 5.24
C LYS A 143 -16.21 2.74 5.74
N VAL A 144 -15.50 2.59 6.84
CA VAL A 144 -15.25 1.31 7.50
C VAL A 144 -16.22 1.16 8.66
N ASN A 145 -16.93 0.05 8.69
CA ASN A 145 -17.77 -0.37 9.81
C ASN A 145 -17.51 -1.85 10.06
N ILE A 146 -16.78 -2.14 11.12
CA ILE A 146 -16.37 -3.51 11.47
C ILE A 146 -16.60 -3.79 12.95
N SER A 147 -16.82 -5.06 13.29
CA SER A 147 -16.93 -5.45 14.68
C SER A 147 -15.61 -5.22 15.43
N LYS A 148 -15.71 -4.87 16.71
CA LYS A 148 -14.54 -4.74 17.60
C LYS A 148 -13.68 -6.00 17.59
N GLN A 149 -14.30 -7.17 17.59
CA GLN A 149 -13.60 -8.46 17.53
C GLN A 149 -12.73 -8.59 16.26
N LYS A 150 -13.29 -8.24 15.08
CA LYS A 150 -12.56 -8.24 13.81
C LYS A 150 -11.38 -7.26 13.85
N TYR A 151 -11.60 -6.06 14.38
CA TYR A 151 -10.52 -5.06 14.49
C TYR A 151 -9.41 -5.51 15.45
N VAL A 152 -9.75 -6.08 16.59
CA VAL A 152 -8.79 -6.67 17.55
C VAL A 152 -7.97 -7.78 16.88
N ARG A 153 -8.62 -8.66 16.09
CA ARG A 153 -7.90 -9.69 15.32
C ARG A 153 -6.91 -9.06 14.33
N MET A 154 -7.34 -8.04 13.58
CA MET A 154 -6.46 -7.31 12.65
C MET A 154 -5.23 -6.71 13.36
N ILE A 155 -5.40 -6.12 14.54
CA ILE A 155 -4.28 -5.60 15.35
C ILE A 155 -3.34 -6.74 15.75
N ARG A 156 -3.86 -7.87 16.22
CA ARG A 156 -3.09 -9.05 16.59
C ARG A 156 -2.28 -9.60 15.41
N GLU A 157 -2.88 -9.58 14.22
CA GLU A 157 -2.25 -10.00 12.96
C GLU A 157 -1.34 -8.90 12.36
N ARG A 158 -1.12 -7.78 13.07
CA ARG A 158 -0.27 -6.65 12.63
C ARG A 158 -0.61 -6.15 11.21
N TYR A 159 -1.89 -5.92 10.94
CA TYR A 159 -2.43 -5.56 9.61
C TYR A 159 -1.84 -4.29 8.97
N ILE A 160 -1.18 -3.44 9.75
CA ILE A 160 -0.57 -2.18 9.32
C ILE A 160 0.88 -2.09 9.79
N SER A 161 1.76 -1.53 8.97
CA SER A 161 3.21 -1.54 9.16
C SER A 161 3.68 -0.92 10.49
N CYS A 162 2.95 0.04 11.07
CA CYS A 162 3.31 0.65 12.35
C CYS A 162 3.20 -0.32 13.56
N LEU A 163 2.61 -1.51 13.36
CA LEU A 163 2.49 -2.57 14.36
C LEU A 163 3.59 -3.64 14.25
N LEU A 164 4.32 -3.69 13.13
CA LEU A 164 5.24 -4.81 12.82
C LEU A 164 6.34 -4.98 13.86
N ASN A 165 6.89 -3.88 14.36
CA ASN A 165 8.02 -3.86 15.30
C ASN A 165 7.58 -3.73 16.77
N MET A 166 6.31 -3.91 17.07
CA MET A 166 5.80 -3.89 18.45
C MET A 166 5.96 -5.26 19.09
N SER A 167 6.27 -5.29 20.40
CA SER A 167 6.28 -6.55 21.15
C SER A 167 4.88 -7.15 21.31
N ASN A 168 4.79 -8.41 21.69
CA ASN A 168 3.50 -9.06 21.94
C ASN A 168 2.78 -8.42 23.13
N GLU A 169 3.52 -7.97 24.16
CA GLU A 169 3.03 -7.28 25.34
C GLU A 169 2.44 -5.91 24.96
N GLU A 170 3.14 -5.14 24.12
CA GLU A 170 2.64 -3.85 23.61
C GLU A 170 1.35 -4.04 22.79
N ILE A 171 1.26 -5.09 21.98
CA ILE A 171 0.04 -5.45 21.25
C ILE A 171 -1.09 -5.85 22.20
N LYS A 172 -0.82 -6.69 23.22
CA LYS A 172 -1.83 -7.10 24.20
C LYS A 172 -2.37 -5.89 24.97
N PHE A 173 -1.49 -5.02 25.47
CA PHE A 173 -1.88 -3.78 26.14
C PHE A 173 -2.70 -2.86 25.25
N GLY A 174 -2.26 -2.63 24.01
CA GLY A 174 -2.99 -1.83 23.04
C GLY A 174 -4.35 -2.41 22.67
N ILE A 175 -4.51 -3.74 22.65
CA ILE A 175 -5.80 -4.39 22.48
C ILE A 175 -6.73 -4.09 23.66
N SER A 176 -6.24 -4.06 24.91
CA SER A 176 -7.07 -3.68 26.07
C SER A 176 -7.57 -2.24 25.98
N GLU A 177 -6.73 -1.29 25.52
CA GLU A 177 -7.15 0.09 25.24
C GLU A 177 -8.26 0.15 24.17
N ILE A 178 -8.16 -0.61 23.09
CA ILE A 178 -9.20 -0.66 22.05
C ILE A 178 -10.50 -1.25 22.60
N LYS A 179 -10.41 -2.33 23.40
CA LYS A 179 -11.59 -2.97 24.00
C LYS A 179 -12.33 -2.05 24.96
N SER A 180 -11.63 -1.24 25.75
CA SER A 180 -12.24 -0.26 26.68
C SER A 180 -12.87 0.91 25.92
N LYS A 181 -12.23 1.39 24.83
CA LYS A 181 -12.67 2.56 24.08
C LYS A 181 -13.91 2.30 23.21
N TYR A 182 -14.08 1.08 22.70
CA TYR A 182 -15.15 0.76 21.75
C TYR A 182 -16.06 -0.34 22.32
N LYS A 183 -17.39 -0.15 22.24
CA LYS A 183 -18.37 -1.16 22.68
C LYS A 183 -18.39 -2.37 21.72
N ASN A 184 -19.11 -2.29 20.61
CA ASN A 184 -19.34 -3.43 19.69
C ASN A 184 -18.80 -3.17 18.28
N GLN A 185 -18.93 -1.96 17.77
CA GLN A 185 -18.59 -1.58 16.39
C GLN A 185 -17.54 -0.48 16.40
N ILE A 186 -16.68 -0.53 15.40
CA ILE A 186 -15.67 0.48 15.12
C ILE A 186 -15.98 1.08 13.75
N LYS A 187 -16.34 2.37 13.75
CA LYS A 187 -16.68 3.14 12.55
C LYS A 187 -15.64 4.22 12.33
N PHE A 188 -15.09 4.29 11.16
CA PHE A 188 -14.16 5.35 10.75
C PHE A 188 -14.12 5.51 9.24
N THR A 189 -13.55 6.60 8.77
CA THR A 189 -13.23 6.76 7.34
C THR A 189 -11.74 6.49 7.15
N ASP A 190 -11.42 5.44 6.39
CA ASP A 190 -10.07 5.22 5.90
C ASP A 190 -9.87 6.02 4.62
N THR A 191 -8.79 6.78 4.54
CA THR A 191 -8.50 7.64 3.40
C THR A 191 -7.15 7.27 2.80
N LEU A 192 -7.17 6.85 1.54
CA LEU A 192 -5.98 6.68 0.73
C LEU A 192 -5.78 7.87 -0.19
N LYS A 193 -4.57 8.42 -0.18
CA LYS A 193 -4.12 9.37 -1.19
C LYS A 193 -3.60 8.59 -2.39
N CYS A 194 -4.17 8.84 -3.56
CA CYS A 194 -3.67 8.37 -4.83
C CYS A 194 -2.87 9.47 -5.53
N ILE A 195 -1.68 9.13 -5.97
CA ILE A 195 -0.85 9.95 -6.83
C ILE A 195 -0.86 9.28 -8.20
N SER A 196 -1.29 10.00 -9.22
CA SER A 196 -1.31 9.53 -10.60
C SER A 196 -0.31 10.31 -11.44
N TYR A 197 0.50 9.58 -12.18
CA TYR A 197 1.39 10.10 -13.22
C TYR A 197 1.04 9.43 -14.54
N ARG A 198 1.05 10.19 -15.64
CA ARG A 198 0.88 9.70 -17.01
C ARG A 198 2.10 10.07 -17.84
N LYS A 199 2.58 9.12 -18.62
CA LYS A 199 3.65 9.35 -19.60
C LYS A 199 3.10 9.98 -20.86
#